data_20055b72175959a9eef39cc0f0551fba
#
_entry.id   20055b72175959a9eef39cc0f0551fba
#
_cell.length_a   1.000
_cell.length_b   1.000
_cell.length_c   1.000
_cell.angle_alpha   90.00
_cell.angle_beta   90.00
_cell.angle_gamma   90.00
#
_symmetry.space_group_name_H-M   'P 1'
#
loop_
_entity.id
_entity.type
_entity.pdbx_description
1 polymer ?
#
loop_
_entity_poly.entity_id
_entity_poly.type
_entity_poly.pdbx_seq_one_letter_code
_entity_poly.pdbx_strand_id
1 'polypeptide(L)'
;MEQKQYLDANNYNNTKRNHATIVKLIAILKRATTTTDYTYINYYRKTYGEIPLWVLANVLTFGNLSKMFRVFPQSLKSKVSKNFEPLNQHQMEQFLSVLTKYRNVCAHGERLFTYRTVDAIADTPLHKKLSLPQSGNQYEKGKLEKYYQIPFKVKKNPLRDSEIPIVLGDFFVLIIGLTKK
;
A
#
# COMPACT_ATOMS: atom_id res chain seq x y z
N MET A 1 13.33 -7.23 -3.17
CA MET A 1 13.50 -7.07 -4.66
C MET A 1 14.69 -6.15 -4.87
N GLU A 2 15.63 -6.63 -5.66
CA GLU A 2 16.77 -5.87 -6.14
C GLU A 2 16.36 -4.87 -7.21
N GLN A 3 17.22 -3.89 -7.49
CA GLN A 3 16.89 -2.81 -8.44
C GLN A 3 16.53 -3.34 -9.82
N LYS A 4 17.29 -4.30 -10.34
CA LYS A 4 17.03 -4.95 -11.63
C LYS A 4 15.66 -5.62 -11.67
N GLN A 5 15.22 -6.22 -10.56
CA GLN A 5 13.95 -6.93 -10.50
C GLN A 5 12.74 -6.01 -10.57
N TYR A 6 12.72 -4.91 -9.80
CA TYR A 6 11.55 -4.01 -9.79
C TYR A 6 11.52 -3.03 -10.98
N LEU A 7 12.60 -2.93 -11.74
CA LEU A 7 12.65 -2.16 -12.99
C LEU A 7 12.35 -3.00 -14.23
N ASP A 8 12.23 -4.32 -14.11
CA ASP A 8 11.90 -5.20 -15.22
C ASP A 8 10.38 -5.46 -15.27
N ALA A 9 9.78 -5.13 -16.43
CA ALA A 9 8.34 -5.32 -16.66
C ALA A 9 7.89 -6.79 -16.58
N ASN A 10 8.79 -7.75 -16.84
CA ASN A 10 8.51 -9.18 -16.79
C ASN A 10 8.24 -9.68 -15.37
N ASN A 11 8.68 -8.95 -14.34
CA ASN A 11 8.44 -9.28 -12.94
C ASN A 11 7.07 -8.79 -12.42
N TYR A 12 6.25 -8.23 -13.31
CA TYR A 12 4.89 -7.79 -13.03
C TYR A 12 3.86 -8.60 -13.81
N ASN A 13 2.61 -8.55 -13.40
CA ASN A 13 1.50 -9.16 -14.12
C ASN A 13 1.18 -8.33 -15.39
N ASN A 14 1.98 -8.53 -16.43
CA ASN A 14 1.98 -7.75 -17.66
C ASN A 14 0.87 -8.19 -18.64
N THR A 15 -0.39 -8.01 -18.24
CA THR A 15 -1.55 -8.16 -19.13
C THR A 15 -1.76 -6.89 -19.96
N LYS A 16 -2.53 -6.98 -21.05
CA LYS A 16 -2.92 -5.80 -21.86
C LYS A 16 -3.50 -4.67 -21.00
N ARG A 17 -4.33 -5.03 -20.00
CA ARG A 17 -4.94 -4.08 -19.05
C ARG A 17 -3.92 -3.38 -18.16
N ASN A 18 -2.89 -4.07 -17.75
CA ASN A 18 -1.89 -3.58 -16.79
C ASN A 18 -0.70 -2.90 -17.46
N HIS A 19 -0.46 -3.16 -18.75
CA HIS A 19 0.73 -2.72 -19.46
C HIS A 19 1.02 -1.23 -19.32
N ALA A 20 0.06 -0.36 -19.60
CA ALA A 20 0.23 1.08 -19.46
C ALA A 20 0.54 1.52 -18.02
N THR A 21 -0.05 0.82 -17.03
CA THR A 21 0.24 1.09 -15.61
C THR A 21 1.66 0.68 -15.25
N ILE A 22 2.13 -0.47 -15.74
CA ILE A 22 3.49 -0.98 -15.50
C ILE A 22 4.52 -0.06 -16.12
N VAL A 23 4.34 0.37 -17.36
CA VAL A 23 5.24 1.31 -18.03
C VAL A 23 5.37 2.62 -17.26
N LYS A 24 4.24 3.22 -16.85
CA LYS A 24 4.23 4.45 -16.04
C LYS A 24 4.88 4.23 -14.67
N LEU A 25 4.62 3.09 -14.02
CA LEU A 25 5.21 2.76 -12.74
C LEU A 25 6.74 2.63 -12.85
N ILE A 26 7.24 1.89 -13.82
CA ILE A 26 8.70 1.72 -14.05
C ILE A 26 9.37 3.06 -14.35
N ALA A 27 8.73 3.94 -15.12
CA ALA A 27 9.24 5.29 -15.36
C ALA A 27 9.38 6.10 -14.05
N ILE A 28 8.36 6.02 -13.15
CA ILE A 28 8.41 6.65 -11.83
C ILE A 28 9.53 6.06 -10.98
N LEU A 29 9.66 4.73 -10.95
CA LEU A 29 10.71 4.04 -10.21
C LEU A 29 12.11 4.42 -10.72
N LYS A 30 12.32 4.42 -12.03
CA LYS A 30 13.57 4.87 -12.65
C LYS A 30 13.90 6.31 -12.26
N ARG A 31 12.92 7.21 -12.36
CA ARG A 31 13.12 8.60 -11.95
C ARG A 31 13.49 8.70 -10.47
N ALA A 32 12.81 7.98 -9.59
CA ALA A 32 13.10 7.98 -8.15
C ALA A 32 14.48 7.42 -7.83
N THR A 33 15.03 6.48 -8.63
CA THR A 33 16.40 5.99 -8.48
C THR A 33 17.47 6.96 -8.99
N THR A 34 17.13 7.89 -9.87
CA THR A 34 18.06 8.86 -10.47
C THR A 34 17.99 10.25 -9.84
N THR A 35 16.77 10.69 -9.43
CA THR A 35 16.54 12.01 -8.81
C THR A 35 16.94 11.96 -7.35
N THR A 36 17.78 12.89 -6.92
CA THR A 36 18.61 12.69 -5.72
C THR A 36 18.53 13.79 -4.70
N ASP A 37 17.34 14.24 -4.39
CA ASP A 37 17.15 15.21 -3.28
C ASP A 37 17.24 14.54 -1.91
N TYR A 38 17.24 13.19 -1.86
CA TYR A 38 17.30 12.43 -0.62
C TYR A 38 18.69 11.86 -0.36
N THR A 39 19.33 12.31 0.72
CA THR A 39 20.70 11.91 1.12
C THR A 39 20.87 10.39 1.22
N TYR A 40 19.86 9.67 1.75
CA TYR A 40 19.94 8.22 1.89
C TYR A 40 19.86 7.47 0.57
N ILE A 41 19.12 7.97 -0.44
CA ILE A 41 19.10 7.39 -1.79
C ILE A 41 20.49 7.52 -2.43
N ASN A 42 21.09 8.71 -2.30
CA ASN A 42 22.44 8.96 -2.78
C ASN A 42 23.48 8.07 -2.10
N TYR A 43 23.35 7.87 -0.79
CA TYR A 43 24.22 6.98 -0.03
C TYR A 43 24.16 5.55 -0.56
N TYR A 44 22.92 4.98 -0.69
CA TYR A 44 22.77 3.61 -1.21
C TYR A 44 23.32 3.46 -2.63
N ARG A 45 23.09 4.43 -3.49
CA ARG A 45 23.61 4.43 -4.86
C ARG A 45 25.13 4.45 -4.90
N LYS A 46 25.76 5.33 -4.12
CA LYS A 46 27.22 5.47 -4.08
C LYS A 46 27.91 4.27 -3.42
N THR A 47 27.33 3.74 -2.35
CA THR A 47 27.96 2.70 -1.55
C THR A 47 27.72 1.30 -2.12
N TYR A 48 26.52 1.03 -2.61
CA TYR A 48 26.13 -0.33 -3.04
C TYR A 48 25.86 -0.44 -4.55
N GLY A 49 25.84 0.67 -5.28
CA GLY A 49 25.53 0.69 -6.72
C GLY A 49 24.07 0.42 -7.05
N GLU A 50 23.28 -0.03 -6.09
CA GLU A 50 21.87 -0.39 -6.22
C GLU A 50 21.03 0.18 -5.08
N ILE A 51 19.76 0.49 -5.37
CA ILE A 51 18.82 0.98 -4.39
C ILE A 51 17.79 -0.13 -4.13
N PRO A 52 17.75 -0.75 -2.95
CA PRO A 52 16.74 -1.74 -2.62
C PRO A 52 15.34 -1.13 -2.63
N LEU A 53 14.30 -1.93 -2.99
CA LEU A 53 12.93 -1.44 -3.06
C LEU A 53 12.44 -0.82 -1.75
N TRP A 54 12.86 -1.35 -0.60
CA TRP A 54 12.47 -0.81 0.71
C TRP A 54 13.04 0.60 0.99
N VAL A 55 14.20 0.93 0.45
CA VAL A 55 14.76 2.29 0.49
C VAL A 55 13.97 3.20 -0.43
N LEU A 56 13.74 2.73 -1.67
CA LEU A 56 13.03 3.49 -2.70
C LEU A 56 11.57 3.77 -2.31
N ALA A 57 10.93 2.84 -1.62
CA ALA A 57 9.54 2.97 -1.21
C ALA A 57 9.26 4.21 -0.34
N ASN A 58 10.25 4.68 0.42
CA ASN A 58 10.10 5.87 1.27
C ASN A 58 9.93 7.17 0.47
N VAL A 59 10.33 7.19 -0.80
CA VAL A 59 10.16 8.35 -1.69
C VAL A 59 8.97 8.21 -2.64
N LEU A 60 8.34 7.04 -2.67
CA LEU A 60 7.16 6.81 -3.49
C LEU A 60 5.89 7.33 -2.80
N THR A 61 4.97 7.84 -3.59
CA THR A 61 3.65 8.19 -3.06
C THR A 61 2.86 6.92 -2.73
N PHE A 62 1.94 7.02 -1.78
CA PHE A 62 1.05 5.90 -1.45
C PHE A 62 0.28 5.38 -2.67
N GLY A 63 -0.15 6.29 -3.56
CA GLY A 63 -0.80 5.91 -4.82
C GLY A 63 0.09 5.09 -5.76
N ASN A 64 1.41 5.36 -5.78
CA ASN A 64 2.35 4.58 -6.57
C ASN A 64 2.50 3.16 -6.00
N LEU A 65 2.52 3.02 -4.69
CA LEU A 65 2.59 1.71 -4.02
C LEU A 65 1.31 0.91 -4.17
N SER A 66 0.16 1.55 -4.08
CA SER A 66 -1.14 0.94 -4.38
C SER A 66 -1.17 0.38 -5.83
N LYS A 67 -0.68 1.18 -6.79
CA LYS A 67 -0.56 0.74 -8.19
C LYS A 67 0.44 -0.40 -8.35
N MET A 68 1.58 -0.35 -7.64
CA MET A 68 2.59 -1.42 -7.64
C MET A 68 1.99 -2.72 -7.12
N PHE A 69 1.29 -2.71 -5.98
CA PHE A 69 0.60 -3.88 -5.46
C PHE A 69 -0.39 -4.45 -6.47
N ARG A 70 -1.18 -3.62 -7.14
CA ARG A 70 -2.17 -4.04 -8.13
C ARG A 70 -1.54 -4.80 -9.30
N VAL A 71 -0.34 -4.42 -9.73
CA VAL A 71 0.34 -5.06 -10.86
C VAL A 71 1.33 -6.15 -10.46
N PHE A 72 1.49 -6.46 -9.17
CA PHE A 72 2.32 -7.57 -8.73
C PHE A 72 1.81 -8.92 -9.22
N PRO A 73 2.69 -9.91 -9.42
CA PRO A 73 2.30 -11.30 -9.64
C PRO A 73 1.45 -11.82 -8.49
N GLN A 74 0.56 -12.75 -8.79
CA GLN A 74 -0.38 -13.32 -7.81
C GLN A 74 0.33 -13.94 -6.60
N SER A 75 1.47 -14.61 -6.81
CA SER A 75 2.28 -15.19 -5.74
C SER A 75 2.77 -14.13 -4.74
N LEU A 76 3.21 -12.97 -5.24
CA LEU A 76 3.68 -11.87 -4.39
C LEU A 76 2.52 -11.19 -3.68
N LYS A 77 1.39 -10.94 -4.36
CA LYS A 77 0.17 -10.43 -3.73
C LYS A 77 -0.27 -11.32 -2.57
N SER A 78 -0.26 -12.64 -2.76
CA SER A 78 -0.61 -13.60 -1.70
C SER A 78 0.31 -13.50 -0.49
N LYS A 79 1.63 -13.45 -0.72
CA LYS A 79 2.62 -13.29 0.37
C LYS A 79 2.39 -12.00 1.17
N VAL A 80 2.14 -10.90 0.47
CA VAL A 80 1.87 -9.61 1.12
C VAL A 80 0.57 -9.66 1.93
N SER A 81 -0.53 -10.14 1.32
CA SER A 81 -1.85 -10.14 1.97
C SER A 81 -1.92 -11.00 3.23
N LYS A 82 -1.14 -12.10 3.31
CA LYS A 82 -1.07 -12.96 4.49
C LYS A 82 -0.64 -12.22 5.78
N ASN A 83 0.03 -11.08 5.66
CA ASN A 83 0.41 -10.29 6.83
C ASN A 83 -0.71 -9.37 7.33
N PHE A 84 -1.80 -9.25 6.57
CA PHE A 84 -2.96 -8.41 6.86
C PHE A 84 -4.22 -9.24 7.07
N GLU A 85 -4.14 -10.27 7.88
CA GLU A 85 -5.32 -11.07 8.23
C GLU A 85 -6.43 -10.18 8.85
N PRO A 86 -7.67 -10.35 8.45
CA PRO A 86 -8.26 -11.43 7.63
C PRO A 86 -8.47 -11.04 6.14
N LEU A 87 -7.59 -10.27 5.52
CA LEU A 87 -7.77 -9.78 4.16
C LEU A 87 -7.20 -10.74 3.12
N ASN A 88 -7.97 -11.00 2.06
CA ASN A 88 -7.45 -11.65 0.86
C ASN A 88 -6.85 -10.61 -0.11
N GLN A 89 -6.19 -11.07 -1.17
CA GLN A 89 -5.48 -10.23 -2.13
C GLN A 89 -6.39 -9.21 -2.82
N HIS A 90 -7.61 -9.61 -3.18
CA HIS A 90 -8.57 -8.73 -3.86
C HIS A 90 -9.09 -7.66 -2.91
N GLN A 91 -9.44 -8.04 -1.69
CA GLN A 91 -9.83 -7.09 -0.65
C GLN A 91 -8.70 -6.11 -0.34
N MET A 92 -7.46 -6.59 -0.25
CA MET A 92 -6.29 -5.75 -0.04
C MET A 92 -6.13 -4.71 -1.15
N GLU A 93 -6.30 -5.11 -2.42
CA GLU A 93 -6.25 -4.19 -3.57
C GLU A 93 -7.34 -3.11 -3.47
N GLN A 94 -8.57 -3.49 -3.11
CA GLN A 94 -9.67 -2.55 -2.89
C GLN A 94 -9.37 -1.58 -1.75
N PHE A 95 -8.92 -2.08 -0.60
CA PHE A 95 -8.55 -1.23 0.54
C PHE A 95 -7.46 -0.23 0.19
N LEU A 96 -6.41 -0.66 -0.53
CA LEU A 96 -5.34 0.23 -0.96
C LEU A 96 -5.83 1.33 -1.91
N SER A 97 -6.74 0.98 -2.83
CA SER A 97 -7.37 1.95 -3.74
C SER A 97 -8.16 3.01 -2.96
N VAL A 98 -9.01 2.56 -2.05
CA VAL A 98 -9.84 3.44 -1.23
C VAL A 98 -9.00 4.32 -0.30
N LEU A 99 -8.02 3.74 0.41
CA LEU A 99 -7.10 4.49 1.28
C LEU A 99 -6.31 5.54 0.51
N THR A 100 -5.92 5.25 -0.75
CA THR A 100 -5.26 6.24 -1.60
C THR A 100 -6.15 7.47 -1.81
N LYS A 101 -7.44 7.27 -2.06
CA LYS A 101 -8.40 8.36 -2.28
C LYS A 101 -8.60 9.19 -1.00
N TYR A 102 -8.82 8.55 0.13
CA TYR A 102 -8.96 9.24 1.41
C TYR A 102 -7.70 10.01 1.81
N ARG A 103 -6.52 9.38 1.64
CA ARG A 103 -5.23 10.07 1.86
C ARG A 103 -5.10 11.33 1.01
N ASN A 104 -5.52 11.26 -0.25
CA ASN A 104 -5.43 12.43 -1.14
C ASN A 104 -6.37 13.55 -0.69
N VAL A 105 -7.60 13.23 -0.31
CA VAL A 105 -8.55 14.18 0.28
C VAL A 105 -7.93 14.90 1.48
N CYS A 106 -7.33 14.14 2.42
CA CYS A 106 -6.64 14.72 3.57
C CYS A 106 -5.46 15.62 3.15
N ALA A 107 -4.66 15.16 2.18
CA ALA A 107 -3.47 15.91 1.73
C ALA A 107 -3.81 17.22 1.01
N HIS A 108 -4.98 17.30 0.40
CA HIS A 108 -5.47 18.51 -0.27
C HIS A 108 -6.30 19.43 0.65
N GLY A 109 -6.42 19.08 1.94
CA GLY A 109 -7.18 19.89 2.90
C GLY A 109 -8.70 19.83 2.69
N GLU A 110 -9.20 18.85 1.93
CA GLU A 110 -10.62 18.69 1.70
C GLU A 110 -11.32 18.10 2.95
N ARG A 111 -12.64 18.26 3.02
CA ARG A 111 -13.46 17.79 4.16
C ARG A 111 -13.63 16.27 4.10
N LEU A 112 -12.84 15.55 4.89
CA LEU A 112 -12.87 14.08 4.94
C LEU A 112 -14.24 13.53 5.38
N PHE A 113 -14.94 14.19 6.28
CA PHE A 113 -16.22 13.72 6.82
C PHE A 113 -17.38 13.79 5.81
N THR A 114 -17.26 14.60 4.76
CA THR A 114 -18.26 14.66 3.66
C THR A 114 -17.85 13.81 2.46
N TYR A 115 -16.59 13.38 2.41
CA TYR A 115 -16.07 12.63 1.26
C TYR A 115 -16.59 11.19 1.23
N ARG A 116 -17.08 10.77 0.08
CA ARG A 116 -17.50 9.39 -0.20
C ARG A 116 -16.80 8.91 -1.45
N THR A 117 -16.17 7.76 -1.38
CA THR A 117 -15.61 7.11 -2.57
C THR A 117 -16.70 6.36 -3.32
N VAL A 118 -16.60 6.38 -4.65
CA VAL A 118 -17.45 5.56 -5.53
C VAL A 118 -17.08 4.07 -5.45
N ASP A 119 -15.85 3.77 -5.01
CA ASP A 119 -15.39 2.38 -4.86
C ASP A 119 -16.10 1.72 -3.68
N ALA A 120 -16.81 0.64 -3.97
CA ALA A 120 -17.38 -0.21 -2.93
C ALA A 120 -16.30 -1.17 -2.39
N ILE A 121 -16.16 -1.20 -1.07
CA ILE A 121 -15.35 -2.22 -0.38
C ILE A 121 -16.27 -3.42 -0.13
N ALA A 122 -15.83 -4.63 -0.52
CA ALA A 122 -16.54 -5.86 -0.20
C ALA A 122 -16.65 -6.07 1.32
N ASP A 123 -17.70 -6.75 1.76
CA ASP A 123 -17.85 -7.10 3.16
C ASP A 123 -16.75 -8.07 3.59
N THR A 124 -16.16 -7.79 4.74
CA THR A 124 -15.04 -8.57 5.27
C THR A 124 -15.29 -8.89 6.75
N PRO A 125 -14.67 -9.94 7.30
CA PRO A 125 -14.71 -10.22 8.72
C PRO A 125 -14.23 -9.05 9.58
N LEU A 126 -13.45 -8.14 9.01
CA LEU A 126 -12.99 -6.92 9.66
C LEU A 126 -14.17 -6.02 10.05
N HIS A 127 -15.17 -5.87 9.19
CA HIS A 127 -16.37 -5.05 9.49
C HIS A 127 -17.11 -5.57 10.73
N LYS A 128 -17.20 -6.90 10.88
CA LYS A 128 -17.76 -7.52 12.08
C LYS A 128 -16.91 -7.24 13.33
N LYS A 129 -15.58 -7.38 13.23
CA LYS A 129 -14.65 -7.06 14.33
C LYS A 129 -14.73 -5.59 14.78
N LEU A 130 -15.09 -4.70 13.87
CA LEU A 130 -15.23 -3.27 14.11
C LEU A 130 -16.64 -2.87 14.57
N SER A 131 -17.53 -3.86 14.75
CA SER A 131 -18.92 -3.64 15.14
C SER A 131 -19.63 -2.60 14.27
N LEU A 132 -19.36 -2.62 12.95
CA LEU A 132 -20.04 -1.73 12.03
C LEU A 132 -21.53 -2.08 11.96
N PRO A 133 -22.43 -1.09 11.96
CA PRO A 133 -23.86 -1.35 11.84
C PRO A 133 -24.17 -1.98 10.49
N GLN A 134 -25.14 -2.86 10.47
CA GLN A 134 -25.68 -3.48 9.27
C GLN A 134 -27.06 -2.92 8.97
N SER A 135 -27.31 -2.68 7.68
CA SER A 135 -28.65 -2.45 7.14
C SER A 135 -28.99 -3.64 6.25
N GLY A 136 -29.89 -4.52 6.73
CA GLY A 136 -30.11 -5.83 6.11
C GLY A 136 -28.85 -6.70 6.17
N ASN A 137 -28.43 -7.26 5.02
CA ASN A 137 -27.26 -8.12 4.92
C ASN A 137 -25.95 -7.36 4.61
N GLN A 138 -25.96 -6.03 4.56
CA GLN A 138 -24.80 -5.22 4.19
C GLN A 138 -24.37 -4.29 5.33
N TYR A 139 -23.05 -4.13 5.48
CA TYR A 139 -22.49 -3.17 6.42
C TYR A 139 -22.65 -1.72 5.92
N GLU A 140 -23.06 -0.82 6.81
CA GLU A 140 -23.14 0.61 6.53
C GLU A 140 -21.72 1.21 6.45
N LYS A 141 -21.12 1.18 5.26
CA LYS A 141 -19.74 1.61 5.02
C LYS A 141 -19.57 3.12 4.79
N GLY A 142 -20.69 3.85 4.76
CA GLY A 142 -20.69 5.26 4.37
C GLY A 142 -20.58 6.27 5.52
N LYS A 143 -20.60 5.83 6.77
CA LYS A 143 -20.50 6.72 7.94
C LYS A 143 -19.10 6.66 8.53
N LEU A 144 -18.24 7.59 8.09
CA LEU A 144 -16.84 7.70 8.50
C LEU A 144 -16.61 7.90 10.00
N GLU A 145 -17.60 8.41 10.74
CA GLU A 145 -17.49 8.68 12.18
C GLU A 145 -17.04 7.46 12.99
N LYS A 146 -17.34 6.24 12.54
CA LYS A 146 -16.89 4.99 13.18
C LYS A 146 -15.54 4.47 12.68
N TYR A 147 -15.06 4.90 11.52
CA TYR A 147 -13.77 4.45 10.97
C TYR A 147 -12.55 5.09 11.65
N TYR A 148 -12.71 6.26 12.28
CA TYR A 148 -11.60 6.90 13.02
C TYR A 148 -11.18 6.16 14.29
N GLN A 149 -11.97 5.20 14.77
CA GLN A 149 -11.65 4.43 15.98
C GLN A 149 -10.97 3.08 15.69
N ILE A 150 -10.56 2.83 14.44
CA ILE A 150 -9.99 1.54 14.06
C ILE A 150 -8.47 1.57 14.23
N PRO A 151 -7.92 1.02 15.30
CA PRO A 151 -6.52 0.63 15.28
C PRO A 151 -6.38 -0.60 14.37
N PHE A 152 -5.76 -0.44 13.22
CA PHE A 152 -5.20 -1.58 12.49
C PHE A 152 -4.19 -2.27 13.41
N LYS A 153 -4.59 -3.36 14.06
CA LYS A 153 -3.64 -4.22 14.77
C LYS A 153 -2.84 -5.00 13.71
N VAL A 154 -1.67 -4.49 13.37
CA VAL A 154 -0.64 -5.29 12.71
C VAL A 154 -0.11 -6.28 13.74
N LYS A 155 0.11 -7.56 13.35
CA LYS A 155 0.84 -8.50 14.21
C LYS A 155 2.14 -7.83 14.66
N LYS A 156 2.33 -7.69 15.97
CA LYS A 156 3.52 -7.07 16.57
C LYS A 156 4.78 -7.65 15.91
N ASN A 157 5.56 -6.78 15.30
CA ASN A 157 6.93 -7.14 14.95
C ASN A 157 7.71 -7.15 16.26
N PRO A 158 8.32 -8.27 16.69
CA PRO A 158 8.99 -8.37 17.97
C PRO A 158 10.15 -7.38 18.18
N LEU A 159 10.48 -6.56 17.18
CA LEU A 159 11.56 -5.56 17.22
C LEU A 159 11.07 -4.13 17.49
N ARG A 160 9.79 -3.89 17.80
CA ARG A 160 9.27 -2.56 18.13
C ARG A 160 8.20 -2.61 19.22
N ASP A 161 8.65 -2.45 20.46
CA ASP A 161 7.78 -2.19 21.62
C ASP A 161 7.40 -0.70 21.70
N SER A 162 6.49 -0.24 20.85
CA SER A 162 5.80 1.02 21.09
C SER A 162 4.46 1.02 20.37
N GLU A 163 3.40 1.30 21.11
CA GLU A 163 2.05 1.57 20.59
C GLU A 163 2.06 2.89 19.81
N ILE A 164 2.45 2.81 18.54
CA ILE A 164 2.30 3.94 17.62
C ILE A 164 1.07 3.64 16.75
N PRO A 165 0.11 4.60 16.62
CA PRO A 165 -0.95 4.47 15.64
C PRO A 165 -0.32 4.20 14.28
N ILE A 166 -0.83 3.22 13.54
CA ILE A 166 -0.30 2.87 12.23
C ILE A 166 -0.41 4.09 11.32
N VAL A 167 0.67 4.84 11.30
CA VAL A 167 0.91 5.81 10.27
C VAL A 167 1.13 5.00 8.98
N LEU A 168 0.66 5.50 7.86
CA LEU A 168 0.84 4.93 6.51
C LEU A 168 2.27 4.38 6.25
N GLY A 169 3.27 4.83 7.02
CA GLY A 169 4.65 4.33 7.01
C GLY A 169 4.81 2.87 7.44
N ASP A 170 4.02 2.35 8.37
CA ASP A 170 4.16 0.95 8.84
C ASP A 170 3.61 -0.04 7.80
N PHE A 171 2.66 0.38 7.00
CA PHE A 171 2.21 -0.35 5.82
C PHE A 171 3.34 -0.53 4.81
N PHE A 172 4.19 0.48 4.67
CA PHE A 172 5.39 0.44 3.86
C PHE A 172 6.43 -0.54 4.37
N VAL A 173 6.71 -0.53 5.66
CA VAL A 173 7.69 -1.44 6.28
C VAL A 173 7.27 -2.90 6.08
N LEU A 174 5.99 -3.20 6.06
CA LEU A 174 5.48 -4.56 5.87
C LEU A 174 5.55 -5.03 4.41
N ILE A 175 5.22 -4.20 3.44
CA ILE A 175 5.45 -4.50 2.01
C ILE A 175 6.94 -4.72 1.77
N ILE A 176 7.79 -3.96 2.46
CA ILE A 176 9.24 -3.94 2.33
C ILE A 176 9.91 -5.06 3.11
N GLY A 177 9.40 -5.42 4.29
CA GLY A 177 9.94 -6.51 5.12
C GLY A 177 9.91 -7.87 4.43
N LEU A 178 9.02 -8.06 3.43
CA LEU A 178 8.95 -9.27 2.63
C LEU A 178 9.98 -9.34 1.50
N THR A 179 10.71 -8.27 1.25
CA THR A 179 11.77 -8.24 0.24
C THR A 179 13.17 -8.50 0.84
N LYS A 180 13.26 -8.77 2.14
CA LYS A 180 14.51 -9.03 2.88
C LYS A 180 14.86 -10.51 3.02
N LYS A 181 14.27 -11.41 2.20
CA LYS A 181 14.73 -12.80 2.11
C LYS A 181 15.07 -13.14 0.68
#